data_7eeeb068f37bddc33320851a88a0bdcd
#
_entry.id   7eeeb068f37bddc33320851a88a0bdcd
#
_cell.length_a   1.000
_cell.length_b   1.000
_cell.length_c   1.000
_cell.angle_alpha   90.00
_cell.angle_beta   90.00
_cell.angle_gamma   90.00
#
_symmetry.space_group_name_H-M   'P 1'
#
loop_
_entity.id
_entity.type
_entity.pdbx_description
1 polymer ?
#
loop_
_entity_poly.entity_id
_entity_poly.type
_entity_poly.pdbx_seq_one_letter_code
_entity_poly.pdbx_strand_id
1 'polypeptide(L)'
;MNLINTVCQSVLFMGCVSSPLAFAFDNSSLEHADLLGVYQSAFNNDAQLAAARHAYLAQREAVPQARSGLLPNLTAGATSETVRLERDEPSLSRERSGTTFRANLSQPLFRVDRWFQLKAAESSVAQAELELSAKVQALALTVAQAYFETLRQLDALAAVRAEEAALLHQRDQAQGRLEDGASSITDVYDAQAAYDNVQANRQVVQRKVDDAFEALSRLTNQPYRTISGMGHQLPVESPIPNEAQSWVDTAVRQNLQLQASEQAEQAADQTLKQHKAGHLPTIDAVASYRKGDNDSFGYSNPTDFGRNGYRDNVAQSSIGIELNIPIYSGGMTHSKVKESVERLLQSQDEKEDRRREIVLNARNAFRGVNTDIAQIASRRQGIVSARKSVEANQVGVDIGSRNIADVLTAQRQLYSVVREYNNARYDYIIDNLKLKQAAGTLSVDDLKSLSVYLKQDYVPERDFLPPGV
;
A
#
# COMPACT_ATOMS: atom_id res chain seq x y z
N MET A 1 -39.09 47.61 9.91
CA MET A 1 -37.87 47.75 10.73
C MET A 1 -38.14 47.01 12.04
N ASN A 2 -37.72 45.77 12.19
CA ASN A 2 -37.74 44.88 13.37
C ASN A 2 -38.14 43.43 13.04
N LEU A 3 -37.48 42.79 12.04
CA LEU A 3 -37.59 41.32 11.82
C LEU A 3 -36.31 40.72 11.18
N ILE A 4 -35.25 41.50 11.05
CA ILE A 4 -33.97 41.03 10.45
C ILE A 4 -32.90 40.78 11.54
N ASN A 5 -33.17 41.11 12.80
CA ASN A 5 -32.17 40.96 13.88
C ASN A 5 -32.28 39.69 14.74
N THR A 6 -33.10 38.70 14.35
CA THR A 6 -33.32 37.50 15.23
C THR A 6 -32.82 36.20 14.60
N VAL A 7 -32.21 36.20 13.42
CA VAL A 7 -31.70 34.98 12.77
C VAL A 7 -30.18 34.86 12.82
N CYS A 8 -29.46 35.85 13.31
CA CYS A 8 -27.97 35.86 13.32
C CYS A 8 -27.32 35.56 14.67
N GLN A 9 -28.05 35.01 15.67
CA GLN A 9 -27.49 34.76 17.01
C GLN A 9 -27.79 33.36 17.56
N SER A 10 -27.66 32.30 16.76
CA SER A 10 -27.70 30.94 17.29
C SER A 10 -26.77 29.96 16.54
N VAL A 11 -25.57 30.40 16.24
CA VAL A 11 -24.46 29.45 16.02
C VAL A 11 -23.61 29.49 17.28
N LEU A 12 -24.11 28.82 18.34
CA LEU A 12 -23.32 28.54 19.53
C LEU A 12 -22.25 27.52 19.11
N PHE A 13 -21.01 27.99 19.11
CA PHE A 13 -19.81 27.17 19.07
C PHE A 13 -19.82 26.26 20.32
N MET A 14 -20.31 25.06 20.17
CA MET A 14 -20.12 23.99 21.16
C MET A 14 -18.73 23.42 20.93
N GLY A 15 -17.73 24.10 21.49
CA GLY A 15 -16.36 23.62 21.57
C GLY A 15 -16.34 22.35 22.42
N CYS A 16 -16.35 21.20 21.78
CA CYS A 16 -15.91 19.97 22.41
C CYS A 16 -14.42 20.10 22.73
N VAL A 17 -14.12 20.42 23.96
CA VAL A 17 -12.80 20.18 24.55
C VAL A 17 -12.65 18.66 24.66
N SER A 18 -12.16 18.04 23.60
CA SER A 18 -11.64 16.68 23.65
C SER A 18 -10.31 16.74 24.39
N SER A 19 -10.34 16.50 25.70
CA SER A 19 -9.13 16.15 26.44
C SER A 19 -8.50 14.94 25.74
N PRO A 20 -7.21 14.98 25.38
CA PRO A 20 -6.52 13.77 24.95
C PRO A 20 -6.47 12.85 26.18
N LEU A 21 -7.27 11.78 26.16
CA LEU A 21 -7.01 10.62 27.00
C LEU A 21 -5.64 10.11 26.57
N ALA A 22 -4.62 10.46 27.34
CA ALA A 22 -3.33 9.80 27.28
C ALA A 22 -3.58 8.35 27.69
N PHE A 23 -3.75 7.47 26.70
CA PHE A 23 -3.61 6.04 26.92
C PHE A 23 -2.15 5.82 27.34
N ALA A 24 -1.92 5.63 28.62
CA ALA A 24 -0.69 5.06 29.10
C ALA A 24 -0.63 3.64 28.53
N PHE A 25 0.15 3.46 27.46
CA PHE A 25 0.49 2.13 27.00
C PHE A 25 1.26 1.44 28.11
N ASP A 26 0.74 0.31 28.56
CA ASP A 26 1.44 -0.59 29.46
C ASP A 26 2.66 -1.15 28.73
N ASN A 27 3.82 -0.58 29.01
CA ASN A 27 5.08 -0.81 28.29
C ASN A 27 5.71 -2.17 28.64
N SER A 28 5.05 -2.99 29.46
CA SER A 28 5.65 -4.22 29.99
C SER A 28 5.50 -5.46 29.09
N SER A 29 4.62 -5.42 28.08
CA SER A 29 4.37 -6.57 27.18
C SER A 29 4.93 -6.40 25.76
N LEU A 30 5.51 -5.24 25.42
CA LEU A 30 5.91 -4.87 24.05
C LEU A 30 7.37 -5.15 23.71
N GLU A 31 8.15 -5.72 24.60
CA GLU A 31 9.58 -5.99 24.36
C GLU A 31 9.83 -7.25 23.51
N HIS A 32 8.88 -8.17 23.46
CA HIS A 32 9.00 -9.42 22.69
C HIS A 32 7.88 -9.53 21.65
N ALA A 33 8.27 -9.67 20.39
CA ALA A 33 7.34 -9.77 19.28
C ALA A 33 7.37 -11.15 18.63
N ASP A 34 6.20 -11.72 18.37
CA ASP A 34 6.02 -12.82 17.43
C ASP A 34 5.58 -12.28 16.05
N LEU A 35 5.69 -13.11 15.02
CA LEU A 35 5.34 -12.72 13.65
C LEU A 35 3.88 -12.27 13.50
N LEU A 36 2.96 -12.96 14.19
CA LEU A 36 1.53 -12.65 14.08
C LEU A 36 1.18 -11.37 14.83
N GLY A 37 1.77 -11.15 16.01
CA GLY A 37 1.61 -9.91 16.79
C GLY A 37 2.17 -8.69 16.05
N VAL A 38 3.34 -8.83 15.40
CA VAL A 38 3.91 -7.78 14.54
C VAL A 38 2.99 -7.49 13.35
N TYR A 39 2.43 -8.52 12.71
CA TYR A 39 1.47 -8.33 11.61
C TYR A 39 0.21 -7.60 12.08
N GLN A 40 -0.38 -8.00 13.22
CA GLN A 40 -1.57 -7.35 13.77
C GLN A 40 -1.31 -5.89 14.13
N SER A 41 -0.16 -5.61 14.73
CA SER A 41 0.26 -4.25 15.05
C SER A 41 0.46 -3.40 13.78
N ALA A 42 1.12 -3.95 12.75
CA ALA A 42 1.29 -3.29 11.46
C ALA A 42 -0.06 -3.07 10.75
N PHE A 43 -0.96 -4.05 10.75
CA PHE A 43 -2.29 -3.94 10.15
C PHE A 43 -3.11 -2.79 10.75
N ASN A 44 -2.92 -2.48 12.03
CA ASN A 44 -3.62 -1.40 12.72
C ASN A 44 -2.93 -0.03 12.61
N ASN A 45 -1.59 -0.02 12.53
CA ASN A 45 -0.79 1.20 12.67
C ASN A 45 -0.02 1.61 11.40
N ASP A 46 0.06 0.74 10.36
CA ASP A 46 0.79 1.09 9.14
C ASP A 46 0.12 2.25 8.42
N ALA A 47 0.87 3.34 8.25
CA ALA A 47 0.37 4.58 7.64
C ALA A 47 0.06 4.41 6.14
N GLN A 48 0.77 3.51 5.43
CA GLN A 48 0.50 3.27 4.01
C GLN A 48 -0.80 2.50 3.82
N LEU A 49 -1.08 1.51 4.67
CA LEU A 49 -2.37 0.81 4.65
C LEU A 49 -3.51 1.73 5.08
N ALA A 50 -3.31 2.58 6.08
CA ALA A 50 -4.31 3.58 6.49
C ALA A 50 -4.64 4.55 5.35
N ALA A 51 -3.61 5.06 4.65
CA ALA A 51 -3.80 5.90 3.46
C ALA A 51 -4.55 5.17 2.34
N ALA A 52 -4.25 3.89 2.07
CA ALA A 52 -4.95 3.08 1.08
C ALA A 52 -6.43 2.86 1.45
N ARG A 53 -6.75 2.64 2.74
CA ARG A 53 -8.14 2.55 3.23
C ARG A 53 -8.90 3.85 3.00
N HIS A 54 -8.30 5.00 3.30
CA HIS A 54 -8.94 6.30 3.06
C HIS A 54 -9.09 6.60 1.57
N ALA A 55 -8.13 6.21 0.73
CA ALA A 55 -8.24 6.33 -0.72
C ALA A 55 -9.42 5.50 -1.26
N TYR A 56 -9.56 4.24 -0.81
CA TYR A 56 -10.72 3.41 -1.14
C TYR A 56 -12.05 4.04 -0.68
N LEU A 57 -12.12 4.53 0.57
CA LEU A 57 -13.33 5.16 1.09
C LEU A 57 -13.70 6.43 0.30
N ALA A 58 -12.70 7.23 -0.10
CA ALA A 58 -12.91 8.39 -0.96
C ALA A 58 -13.42 7.97 -2.35
N GLN A 59 -12.81 6.94 -2.96
CA GLN A 59 -13.25 6.42 -4.26
C GLN A 59 -14.67 5.83 -4.19
N ARG A 60 -15.06 5.21 -3.08
CA ARG A 60 -16.41 4.67 -2.87
C ARG A 60 -17.51 5.74 -3.01
N GLU A 61 -17.20 6.99 -2.65
CA GLU A 61 -18.15 8.10 -2.80
C GLU A 61 -18.40 8.49 -4.27
N ALA A 62 -17.62 7.99 -5.23
CA ALA A 62 -17.90 8.19 -6.65
C ALA A 62 -19.24 7.58 -7.10
N VAL A 63 -19.67 6.46 -6.49
CA VAL A 63 -20.95 5.81 -6.80
C VAL A 63 -22.14 6.67 -6.37
N PRO A 64 -22.29 7.14 -5.12
CA PRO A 64 -23.38 8.04 -4.76
C PRO A 64 -23.32 9.37 -5.53
N GLN A 65 -22.14 9.91 -5.84
CA GLN A 65 -21.99 11.09 -6.69
C GLN A 65 -22.51 10.84 -8.11
N ALA A 66 -22.14 9.73 -8.74
CA ALA A 66 -22.65 9.39 -10.07
C ALA A 66 -24.17 9.10 -10.04
N ARG A 67 -24.65 8.42 -8.98
CA ARG A 67 -26.07 8.15 -8.75
C ARG A 67 -26.89 9.41 -8.60
N SER A 68 -26.34 10.47 -7.97
CA SER A 68 -27.02 11.76 -7.80
C SER A 68 -27.39 12.38 -9.15
N GLY A 69 -26.63 12.09 -10.21
CA GLY A 69 -26.96 12.51 -11.58
C GLY A 69 -28.23 11.89 -12.18
N LEU A 70 -28.81 10.86 -11.52
CA LEU A 70 -30.09 10.21 -11.88
C LEU A 70 -31.23 10.56 -10.92
N LEU A 71 -30.95 11.25 -9.83
CA LEU A 71 -31.91 11.63 -8.79
C LEU A 71 -32.41 13.06 -9.00
N PRO A 72 -33.55 13.42 -8.35
CA PRO A 72 -34.03 14.81 -8.40
C PRO A 72 -32.99 15.79 -7.85
N ASN A 73 -32.78 16.88 -8.57
CA ASN A 73 -31.97 18.00 -8.12
C ASN A 73 -32.87 19.17 -7.82
N LEU A 74 -32.86 19.65 -6.58
CA LEU A 74 -33.62 20.82 -6.12
C LEU A 74 -32.63 21.94 -5.77
N THR A 75 -32.77 23.06 -6.45
CA THR A 75 -31.99 24.28 -6.19
C THR A 75 -32.89 25.40 -5.77
N ALA A 76 -32.47 26.23 -4.81
CA ALA A 76 -33.14 27.44 -4.41
C ALA A 76 -32.14 28.61 -4.45
N GLY A 77 -32.64 29.77 -4.83
CA GLY A 77 -31.83 31.01 -4.91
C GLY A 77 -32.67 32.25 -4.69
N ALA A 78 -32.01 33.27 -4.21
CA ALA A 78 -32.60 34.63 -4.11
C ALA A 78 -31.65 35.59 -4.83
N THR A 79 -32.24 36.51 -5.60
CA THR A 79 -31.51 37.57 -6.29
C THR A 79 -32.13 38.91 -5.89
N SER A 80 -31.31 39.83 -5.42
CA SER A 80 -31.72 41.22 -5.22
C SER A 80 -30.87 42.06 -6.18
N GLU A 81 -31.53 42.78 -7.04
CA GLU A 81 -30.88 43.59 -8.06
C GLU A 81 -31.49 44.98 -8.17
N THR A 82 -30.69 45.95 -8.50
CA THR A 82 -31.13 47.29 -8.87
C THR A 82 -30.76 47.51 -10.33
N VAL A 83 -31.78 47.75 -11.15
CA VAL A 83 -31.61 47.98 -12.60
C VAL A 83 -31.92 49.46 -12.88
N ARG A 84 -30.98 50.17 -13.52
CA ARG A 84 -31.16 51.48 -14.05
C ARG A 84 -31.43 51.37 -15.56
N LEU A 85 -32.57 51.85 -16.00
CA LEU A 85 -32.94 51.96 -17.39
C LEU A 85 -32.82 53.43 -17.83
N GLU A 86 -31.96 53.68 -18.81
CA GLU A 86 -31.77 54.94 -19.44
C GLU A 86 -32.18 54.83 -20.91
N ARG A 87 -32.93 55.87 -21.42
CA ARG A 87 -33.33 55.96 -22.81
C ARG A 87 -33.18 57.44 -23.26
N ASP A 88 -32.58 57.63 -24.41
CA ASP A 88 -32.24 58.96 -24.90
C ASP A 88 -33.44 59.67 -25.48
N GLU A 89 -34.34 59.01 -26.23
CA GLU A 89 -35.50 59.60 -26.86
C GLU A 89 -36.80 58.77 -26.67
N PRO A 90 -37.85 59.36 -26.07
CA PRO A 90 -37.78 60.48 -25.18
C PRO A 90 -36.97 60.21 -23.94
N SER A 91 -36.23 61.19 -23.43
CA SER A 91 -35.35 60.99 -22.29
C SER A 91 -36.08 60.37 -21.09
N LEU A 92 -35.62 59.25 -20.63
CA LEU A 92 -36.16 58.56 -19.49
C LEU A 92 -35.03 57.92 -18.69
N SER A 93 -34.91 58.25 -17.42
CA SER A 93 -34.07 57.56 -16.47
C SER A 93 -34.92 56.97 -15.34
N ARG A 94 -34.90 55.71 -15.12
CA ARG A 94 -35.61 55.01 -14.06
C ARG A 94 -34.71 53.97 -13.37
N GLU A 95 -34.81 53.93 -12.07
CA GLU A 95 -34.14 52.96 -11.22
C GLU A 95 -35.18 52.06 -10.57
N ARG A 96 -34.90 50.77 -10.56
CA ARG A 96 -35.74 49.71 -9.99
C ARG A 96 -34.91 48.81 -9.10
N SER A 97 -35.42 48.48 -7.95
CA SER A 97 -34.85 47.48 -7.05
C SER A 97 -35.89 46.40 -6.82
N GLY A 98 -35.47 45.15 -7.01
CA GLY A 98 -36.36 44.02 -6.85
C GLY A 98 -35.65 42.83 -6.22
N THR A 99 -36.42 42.01 -5.52
CA THR A 99 -35.94 40.74 -4.97
C THR A 99 -36.75 39.58 -5.53
N THR A 100 -36.07 38.60 -6.11
CA THR A 100 -36.68 37.42 -6.69
C THR A 100 -36.18 36.14 -5.95
N PHE A 101 -37.11 35.31 -5.55
CA PHE A 101 -36.86 33.98 -5.04
C PHE A 101 -37.17 32.97 -6.13
N ARG A 102 -36.29 31.97 -6.31
CA ARG A 102 -36.43 30.88 -7.30
C ARG A 102 -36.20 29.53 -6.62
N ALA A 103 -37.00 28.56 -7.01
CA ALA A 103 -36.76 27.17 -6.70
C ALA A 103 -36.93 26.36 -8.01
N ASN A 104 -35.94 25.56 -8.36
CA ASN A 104 -35.96 24.73 -9.56
C ASN A 104 -35.76 23.25 -9.14
N LEU A 105 -36.61 22.40 -9.63
CA LEU A 105 -36.52 20.94 -9.51
C LEU A 105 -36.29 20.37 -10.90
N SER A 106 -35.26 19.58 -11.05
CA SER A 106 -35.01 18.79 -12.27
C SER A 106 -34.84 17.32 -11.90
N GLN A 107 -35.63 16.47 -12.58
CA GLN A 107 -35.56 15.02 -12.43
C GLN A 107 -35.23 14.39 -13.78
N PRO A 108 -34.04 13.76 -13.93
CA PRO A 108 -33.69 12.97 -15.09
C PRO A 108 -34.69 11.81 -15.30
N LEU A 109 -35.27 11.71 -16.50
CA LEU A 109 -36.16 10.61 -16.89
C LEU A 109 -35.47 9.66 -17.88
N PHE A 110 -34.71 10.22 -18.83
CA PHE A 110 -33.94 9.45 -19.80
C PHE A 110 -32.56 10.09 -19.99
N ARG A 111 -31.58 9.53 -19.29
CA ARG A 111 -30.19 10.01 -19.24
C ARG A 111 -29.25 8.82 -19.34
N VAL A 112 -29.07 8.29 -20.54
CA VAL A 112 -28.23 7.09 -20.82
C VAL A 112 -26.77 7.40 -20.50
N ASP A 113 -26.32 8.64 -20.72
CA ASP A 113 -25.00 9.12 -20.34
C ASP A 113 -24.74 8.99 -18.82
N ARG A 114 -25.71 9.39 -18.01
CA ARG A 114 -25.62 9.29 -16.54
C ARG A 114 -25.68 7.85 -16.04
N TRP A 115 -26.43 7.02 -16.73
CA TRP A 115 -26.47 5.58 -16.41
C TRP A 115 -25.12 4.91 -16.61
N PHE A 116 -24.45 5.15 -17.76
CA PHE A 116 -23.11 4.61 -18.01
C PHE A 116 -22.07 5.25 -17.12
N GLN A 117 -22.20 6.53 -16.75
CA GLN A 117 -21.36 7.18 -15.73
C GLN A 117 -21.44 6.46 -14.38
N LEU A 118 -22.64 6.06 -13.93
CA LEU A 118 -22.82 5.25 -12.72
C LEU A 118 -22.12 3.89 -12.87
N LYS A 119 -22.29 3.20 -14.01
CA LYS A 119 -21.62 1.93 -14.24
C LYS A 119 -20.09 2.03 -14.26
N ALA A 120 -19.55 3.09 -14.83
CA ALA A 120 -18.11 3.36 -14.79
C ALA A 120 -17.63 3.59 -13.35
N ALA A 121 -18.38 4.35 -12.53
CA ALA A 121 -18.07 4.58 -11.14
C ALA A 121 -18.12 3.28 -10.31
N GLU A 122 -19.10 2.39 -10.55
CA GLU A 122 -19.19 1.07 -9.90
C GLU A 122 -17.96 0.21 -10.20
N SER A 123 -17.50 0.16 -11.46
CA SER A 123 -16.30 -0.58 -11.84
C SER A 123 -15.03 0.05 -11.24
N SER A 124 -14.93 1.39 -11.19
CA SER A 124 -13.80 2.07 -10.56
C SER A 124 -13.74 1.84 -9.04
N VAL A 125 -14.87 1.70 -8.36
CA VAL A 125 -14.90 1.33 -6.94
C VAL A 125 -14.49 -0.12 -6.75
N ALA A 126 -14.95 -1.04 -7.60
CA ALA A 126 -14.52 -2.44 -7.55
C ALA A 126 -13.00 -2.59 -7.80
N GLN A 127 -12.42 -1.79 -8.71
CA GLN A 127 -10.98 -1.69 -8.90
C GLN A 127 -10.28 -1.28 -7.61
N ALA A 128 -10.72 -0.19 -6.97
CA ALA A 128 -10.12 0.33 -5.74
C ALA A 128 -10.23 -0.66 -4.56
N GLU A 129 -11.28 -1.45 -4.48
CA GLU A 129 -11.44 -2.51 -3.47
C GLU A 129 -10.42 -3.64 -3.66
N LEU A 130 -10.20 -4.07 -4.90
CA LEU A 130 -9.18 -5.07 -5.23
C LEU A 130 -7.76 -4.54 -4.98
N GLU A 131 -7.50 -3.26 -5.28
CA GLU A 131 -6.23 -2.61 -4.98
C GLU A 131 -5.97 -2.53 -3.46
N LEU A 132 -6.99 -2.20 -2.65
CA LEU A 132 -6.88 -2.24 -1.19
C LEU A 132 -6.56 -3.67 -0.71
N SER A 133 -7.25 -4.67 -1.23
CA SER A 133 -7.01 -6.07 -0.89
C SER A 133 -5.59 -6.51 -1.26
N ALA A 134 -5.07 -6.07 -2.42
CA ALA A 134 -3.69 -6.29 -2.84
C ALA A 134 -2.68 -5.60 -1.87
N LYS A 135 -3.01 -4.41 -1.35
CA LYS A 135 -2.19 -3.72 -0.34
C LYS A 135 -2.16 -4.47 0.99
N VAL A 136 -3.27 -5.08 1.41
CA VAL A 136 -3.32 -5.93 2.61
C VAL A 136 -2.41 -7.16 2.44
N GLN A 137 -2.46 -7.82 1.27
CA GLN A 137 -1.53 -8.94 0.98
C GLN A 137 -0.07 -8.48 0.95
N ALA A 138 0.20 -7.32 0.34
CA ALA A 138 1.54 -6.76 0.29
C ALA A 138 2.07 -6.43 1.69
N LEU A 139 1.23 -5.92 2.60
CA LEU A 139 1.61 -5.68 3.99
C LEU A 139 2.03 -6.99 4.68
N ALA A 140 1.28 -8.10 4.49
CA ALA A 140 1.64 -9.38 5.08
C ALA A 140 3.04 -9.86 4.65
N LEU A 141 3.36 -9.73 3.35
CA LEU A 141 4.70 -10.04 2.86
C LEU A 141 5.75 -9.07 3.39
N THR A 142 5.47 -7.76 3.41
CA THR A 142 6.42 -6.73 3.89
C THR A 142 6.75 -6.95 5.37
N VAL A 143 5.77 -7.27 6.19
CA VAL A 143 5.97 -7.62 7.61
C VAL A 143 6.82 -8.87 7.75
N ALA A 144 6.52 -9.93 7.00
CA ALA A 144 7.32 -11.15 7.02
C ALA A 144 8.76 -10.90 6.60
N GLN A 145 8.98 -10.10 5.53
CA GLN A 145 10.33 -9.73 5.08
C GLN A 145 11.09 -8.97 6.16
N ALA A 146 10.48 -7.96 6.77
CA ALA A 146 11.13 -7.18 7.83
C ALA A 146 11.43 -8.05 9.07
N TYR A 147 10.51 -8.95 9.43
CA TYR A 147 10.67 -9.88 10.55
C TYR A 147 11.83 -10.86 10.32
N PHE A 148 11.86 -11.54 9.18
CA PHE A 148 12.93 -12.50 8.86
C PHE A 148 14.26 -11.82 8.54
N GLU A 149 14.24 -10.57 8.06
CA GLU A 149 15.46 -9.77 7.94
C GLU A 149 16.06 -9.43 9.30
N THR A 150 15.23 -9.10 10.30
CA THR A 150 15.71 -8.89 11.67
C THR A 150 16.33 -10.16 12.24
N LEU A 151 15.71 -11.32 12.05
CA LEU A 151 16.30 -12.61 12.46
C LEU A 151 17.60 -12.90 11.72
N ARG A 152 17.67 -12.62 10.42
CA ARG A 152 18.89 -12.77 9.61
C ARG A 152 20.05 -11.96 10.17
N GLN A 153 19.81 -10.72 10.57
CA GLN A 153 20.84 -9.87 11.14
C GLN A 153 21.22 -10.30 12.56
N LEU A 154 20.30 -10.81 13.36
CA LEU A 154 20.60 -11.39 14.69
C LEU A 154 21.48 -12.65 14.56
N ASP A 155 21.15 -13.56 13.64
CA ASP A 155 21.97 -14.74 13.40
C ASP A 155 23.35 -14.38 12.85
N ALA A 156 23.42 -13.36 11.98
CA ALA A 156 24.68 -12.86 11.47
C ALA A 156 25.55 -12.27 12.58
N LEU A 157 24.94 -11.55 13.54
CA LEU A 157 25.64 -11.00 14.70
C LEU A 157 26.14 -12.12 15.61
N ALA A 158 25.32 -13.16 15.86
CA ALA A 158 25.73 -14.31 16.64
C ALA A 158 26.92 -15.04 16.01
N ALA A 159 26.89 -15.23 14.68
CA ALA A 159 27.98 -15.85 13.95
C ALA A 159 29.27 -15.01 14.03
N VAL A 160 29.17 -13.68 13.91
CA VAL A 160 30.34 -12.80 14.02
C VAL A 160 30.90 -12.75 15.44
N ARG A 161 30.05 -12.79 16.49
CA ARG A 161 30.48 -12.90 17.88
C ARG A 161 31.22 -14.23 18.15
N ALA A 162 30.70 -15.32 17.59
CA ALA A 162 31.38 -16.63 17.72
C ALA A 162 32.71 -16.65 16.95
N GLU A 163 32.80 -16.02 15.79
CA GLU A 163 34.03 -15.82 15.02
C GLU A 163 35.04 -14.98 15.82
N GLU A 164 34.59 -13.85 16.42
CA GLU A 164 35.41 -12.97 17.26
C GLU A 164 36.01 -13.74 18.44
N ALA A 165 35.20 -14.54 19.15
CA ALA A 165 35.68 -15.37 20.28
C ALA A 165 36.69 -16.43 19.84
N ALA A 166 36.47 -17.06 18.67
CA ALA A 166 37.40 -18.04 18.13
C ALA A 166 38.76 -17.40 17.72
N LEU A 167 38.72 -16.23 17.07
CA LEU A 167 39.94 -15.51 16.66
C LEU A 167 40.68 -14.91 17.86
N LEU A 168 39.98 -14.47 18.91
CA LEU A 168 40.59 -14.07 20.18
C LEU A 168 41.38 -15.23 20.77
N HIS A 169 40.80 -16.44 20.83
CA HIS A 169 41.48 -17.61 21.34
C HIS A 169 42.72 -18.01 20.49
N GLN A 170 42.62 -17.87 19.17
CA GLN A 170 43.76 -18.12 18.27
C GLN A 170 44.90 -17.10 18.48
N ARG A 171 44.56 -15.82 18.69
CA ARG A 171 45.56 -14.79 19.01
C ARG A 171 46.31 -15.11 20.31
N ASP A 172 45.54 -15.48 21.38
CA ASP A 172 46.11 -15.80 22.68
C ASP A 172 46.98 -17.06 22.60
N GLN A 173 46.59 -18.07 21.82
CA GLN A 173 47.42 -19.26 21.55
C GLN A 173 48.69 -18.91 20.78
N ALA A 174 48.63 -18.06 19.74
CA ALA A 174 49.81 -17.64 18.98
C ALA A 174 50.79 -16.88 19.86
N GLN A 175 50.29 -16.02 20.76
CA GLN A 175 51.11 -15.30 21.74
C GLN A 175 51.83 -16.27 22.70
N GLY A 176 51.11 -17.23 23.30
CA GLY A 176 51.71 -18.24 24.18
C GLY A 176 52.76 -19.08 23.49
N ARG A 177 52.52 -19.54 22.24
CA ARG A 177 53.48 -20.27 21.45
C ARG A 177 54.73 -19.44 21.10
N LEU A 178 54.62 -18.14 20.91
CA LEU A 178 55.77 -17.24 20.71
C LEU A 178 56.62 -17.18 21.98
N GLU A 179 55.99 -17.07 23.17
CA GLU A 179 56.66 -17.07 24.47
C GLU A 179 57.44 -18.37 24.72
N ASP A 180 56.89 -19.49 24.26
CA ASP A 180 57.51 -20.82 24.32
C ASP A 180 58.53 -21.04 23.18
N GLY A 181 58.75 -20.06 22.28
CA GLY A 181 59.65 -20.18 21.14
C GLY A 181 59.19 -21.11 20.01
N ALA A 182 57.89 -21.50 20.03
CA ALA A 182 57.31 -22.47 19.10
C ALA A 182 56.54 -21.82 17.92
N SER A 183 56.47 -20.48 17.86
CA SER A 183 55.77 -19.74 16.80
C SER A 183 56.56 -18.48 16.42
N SER A 184 56.25 -17.90 15.26
CA SER A 184 56.89 -16.66 14.77
C SER A 184 56.10 -15.44 15.24
N ILE A 185 56.78 -14.29 15.31
CA ILE A 185 56.12 -12.99 15.56
C ILE A 185 55.10 -12.64 14.48
N THR A 186 55.26 -13.13 13.24
CA THR A 186 54.34 -12.91 12.14
C THR A 186 53.02 -13.62 12.40
N ASP A 187 53.01 -14.84 13.01
CA ASP A 187 51.78 -15.56 13.36
C ASP A 187 50.96 -14.78 14.38
N VAL A 188 51.61 -14.10 15.34
CA VAL A 188 50.90 -13.25 16.33
C VAL A 188 50.29 -12.04 15.63
N TYR A 189 51.00 -11.37 14.74
CA TYR A 189 50.49 -10.20 14.02
C TYR A 189 49.34 -10.60 13.06
N ASP A 190 49.43 -11.75 12.39
CA ASP A 190 48.36 -12.27 11.53
C ASP A 190 47.08 -12.57 12.34
N ALA A 191 47.24 -13.20 13.51
CA ALA A 191 46.14 -13.48 14.42
C ALA A 191 45.53 -12.19 15.00
N GLN A 192 46.36 -11.21 15.39
CA GLN A 192 45.91 -9.90 15.85
C GLN A 192 45.12 -9.15 14.76
N ALA A 193 45.67 -9.08 13.53
CA ALA A 193 45.00 -8.44 12.41
C ALA A 193 43.65 -9.10 12.07
N ALA A 194 43.56 -10.43 12.17
CA ALA A 194 42.31 -11.16 11.98
C ALA A 194 41.28 -10.81 13.07
N TYR A 195 41.68 -10.75 14.33
CA TYR A 195 40.83 -10.34 15.46
C TYR A 195 40.34 -8.92 15.32
N ASP A 196 41.23 -7.95 15.03
CA ASP A 196 40.87 -6.54 14.85
C ASP A 196 39.85 -6.35 13.71
N ASN A 197 40.03 -7.09 12.61
CA ASN A 197 39.11 -7.05 11.47
C ASN A 197 37.70 -7.55 11.84
N VAL A 198 37.58 -8.67 12.58
CA VAL A 198 36.27 -9.20 12.98
C VAL A 198 35.61 -8.31 14.03
N GLN A 199 36.39 -7.69 14.92
CA GLN A 199 35.87 -6.73 15.89
C GLN A 199 35.25 -5.51 15.18
N ALA A 200 35.92 -4.97 14.16
CA ALA A 200 35.38 -3.90 13.32
C ALA A 200 34.08 -4.36 12.59
N ASN A 201 34.10 -5.56 12.01
CA ASN A 201 32.93 -6.14 11.33
C ASN A 201 31.74 -6.35 12.28
N ARG A 202 31.98 -6.72 13.53
CA ARG A 202 30.92 -6.85 14.56
C ARG A 202 30.15 -5.54 14.75
N GLN A 203 30.84 -4.38 14.76
CA GLN A 203 30.15 -3.09 14.89
C GLN A 203 29.25 -2.81 13.68
N VAL A 204 29.70 -3.17 12.46
CA VAL A 204 28.88 -3.02 11.25
C VAL A 204 27.63 -3.89 11.30
N VAL A 205 27.77 -5.15 11.74
CA VAL A 205 26.64 -6.08 11.83
C VAL A 205 25.70 -5.69 12.97
N GLN A 206 26.24 -5.21 14.11
CA GLN A 206 25.41 -4.68 15.20
C GLN A 206 24.49 -3.55 14.70
N ARG A 207 25.07 -2.57 13.97
CA ARG A 207 24.25 -1.50 13.38
C ARG A 207 23.16 -2.03 12.45
N LYS A 208 23.42 -3.08 11.66
CA LYS A 208 22.39 -3.70 10.80
C LYS A 208 21.24 -4.32 11.60
N VAL A 209 21.53 -4.87 12.78
CA VAL A 209 20.50 -5.36 13.70
C VAL A 209 19.62 -4.19 14.17
N ASP A 210 20.24 -3.09 14.58
CA ASP A 210 19.54 -1.90 15.04
C ASP A 210 18.67 -1.32 13.89
N ASP A 211 19.22 -1.18 12.68
CA ASP A 211 18.50 -0.74 11.48
C ASP A 211 17.30 -1.65 11.16
N ALA A 212 17.43 -2.98 11.35
CA ALA A 212 16.35 -3.93 11.11
C ALA A 212 15.19 -3.81 12.15
N PHE A 213 15.51 -3.60 13.43
CA PHE A 213 14.50 -3.31 14.44
C PHE A 213 13.78 -1.98 14.19
N GLU A 214 14.50 -0.95 13.73
CA GLU A 214 13.89 0.31 13.32
C GLU A 214 12.93 0.14 12.11
N ALA A 215 13.28 -0.74 11.16
CA ALA A 215 12.39 -1.07 10.06
C ALA A 215 11.08 -1.73 10.53
N LEU A 216 11.12 -2.63 11.52
CA LEU A 216 9.93 -3.20 12.15
C LEU A 216 9.13 -2.14 12.92
N SER A 217 9.81 -1.30 13.69
CA SER A 217 9.19 -0.21 14.45
C SER A 217 8.45 0.76 13.53
N ARG A 218 9.01 1.06 12.34
CA ARG A 218 8.36 1.91 11.34
C ARG A 218 7.02 1.33 10.83
N LEU A 219 6.92 0.01 10.67
CA LEU A 219 5.70 -0.64 10.19
C LEU A 219 4.61 -0.69 11.27
N THR A 220 5.00 -0.84 12.53
CA THR A 220 4.08 -1.09 13.65
C THR A 220 3.84 0.13 14.52
N ASN A 221 4.69 1.17 14.39
CA ASN A 221 4.78 2.31 15.29
C ASN A 221 5.02 1.90 16.76
N GLN A 222 5.74 0.78 16.97
CA GLN A 222 6.07 0.25 18.28
C GLN A 222 7.54 -0.14 18.34
N PRO A 223 8.27 0.13 19.44
CA PRO A 223 9.65 -0.31 19.61
C PRO A 223 9.70 -1.80 19.97
N TYR A 224 10.65 -2.52 19.37
CA TYR A 224 10.95 -3.92 19.68
C TYR A 224 12.40 -4.05 20.11
N ARG A 225 12.69 -4.97 21.05
CA ARG A 225 14.03 -5.30 21.50
C ARG A 225 14.39 -6.77 21.28
N THR A 226 13.40 -7.63 21.34
CA THR A 226 13.53 -9.07 21.16
C THR A 226 12.43 -9.58 20.26
N ILE A 227 12.68 -10.72 19.61
CA ILE A 227 11.78 -11.30 18.59
C ILE A 227 11.92 -12.82 18.65
N SER A 228 10.81 -13.55 18.46
CA SER A 228 10.82 -15.00 18.39
C SER A 228 11.61 -15.49 17.17
N GLY A 229 12.57 -16.38 17.38
CA GLY A 229 13.44 -16.85 16.32
C GLY A 229 12.95 -18.11 15.61
N MET A 230 13.52 -18.38 14.44
CA MET A 230 13.14 -19.56 13.65
C MET A 230 13.98 -20.79 14.04
N GLY A 231 13.31 -21.82 14.54
CA GLY A 231 13.95 -23.12 14.80
C GLY A 231 14.45 -23.81 13.53
N HIS A 232 15.42 -24.74 13.66
CA HIS A 232 15.94 -25.52 12.53
C HIS A 232 15.01 -26.67 12.08
N GLN A 233 13.82 -26.80 12.69
CA GLN A 233 12.85 -27.87 12.42
C GLN A 233 11.84 -27.51 11.32
N LEU A 234 11.94 -26.34 10.69
CA LEU A 234 11.08 -25.98 9.56
C LEU A 234 11.24 -27.02 8.45
N PRO A 235 10.17 -27.69 8.01
CA PRO A 235 10.22 -28.59 6.87
C PRO A 235 10.54 -27.79 5.60
N VAL A 236 11.54 -28.27 4.86
CA VAL A 236 11.96 -27.69 3.58
C VAL A 236 11.42 -28.60 2.48
N GLU A 237 10.28 -28.21 1.90
CA GLU A 237 9.53 -29.02 0.94
C GLU A 237 9.26 -28.23 -0.34
N SER A 238 9.14 -28.95 -1.46
CA SER A 238 8.75 -28.32 -2.72
C SER A 238 7.32 -27.80 -2.65
N PRO A 239 7.01 -26.67 -3.33
CA PRO A 239 5.66 -26.15 -3.38
C PRO A 239 4.64 -27.17 -3.92
N ILE A 240 3.46 -27.21 -3.35
CA ILE A 240 2.37 -28.07 -3.82
C ILE A 240 1.32 -27.21 -4.52
N PRO A 241 1.02 -27.44 -5.82
CA PRO A 241 1.60 -28.43 -6.74
C PRO A 241 3.04 -28.11 -7.13
N ASN A 242 3.86 -29.15 -7.36
CA ASN A 242 5.26 -28.98 -7.79
C ASN A 242 5.37 -28.84 -9.33
N GLU A 243 4.61 -27.90 -9.89
CA GLU A 243 4.57 -27.59 -11.30
C GLU A 243 4.39 -26.08 -11.50
N ALA A 244 5.32 -25.45 -12.20
CA ALA A 244 5.29 -24.00 -12.42
C ALA A 244 4.03 -23.52 -13.15
N GLN A 245 3.49 -24.32 -14.09
CA GLN A 245 2.32 -23.94 -14.87
C GLN A 245 1.06 -23.86 -13.99
N SER A 246 0.89 -24.74 -13.03
CA SER A 246 -0.24 -24.72 -12.09
C SER A 246 -0.27 -23.45 -11.25
N TRP A 247 0.92 -22.94 -10.86
CA TRP A 247 1.04 -21.65 -10.15
C TRP A 247 0.73 -20.45 -11.06
N VAL A 248 1.18 -20.51 -12.33
CA VAL A 248 0.84 -19.49 -13.34
C VAL A 248 -0.66 -19.45 -13.59
N ASP A 249 -1.31 -20.59 -13.76
CA ASP A 249 -2.75 -20.66 -13.99
C ASP A 249 -3.56 -20.14 -12.80
N THR A 250 -3.07 -20.39 -11.58
CA THR A 250 -3.66 -19.86 -10.35
C THR A 250 -3.47 -18.35 -10.27
N ALA A 251 -2.27 -17.85 -10.57
CA ALA A 251 -1.95 -16.43 -10.59
C ALA A 251 -2.83 -15.65 -11.58
N VAL A 252 -3.00 -16.17 -12.79
CA VAL A 252 -3.87 -15.53 -13.81
C VAL A 252 -5.35 -15.48 -13.36
N ARG A 253 -5.81 -16.45 -12.56
CA ARG A 253 -7.20 -16.44 -12.09
C ARG A 253 -7.42 -15.65 -10.81
N GLN A 254 -6.46 -15.60 -9.89
CA GLN A 254 -6.67 -15.12 -8.51
C GLN A 254 -5.86 -13.90 -8.13
N ASN A 255 -4.91 -13.47 -8.96
CA ASN A 255 -4.10 -12.30 -8.62
C ASN A 255 -4.94 -11.03 -8.57
N LEU A 256 -4.95 -10.37 -7.42
CA LEU A 256 -5.79 -9.19 -7.16
C LEU A 256 -5.45 -8.00 -8.03
N GLN A 257 -4.18 -7.82 -8.43
CA GLN A 257 -3.76 -6.73 -9.31
C GLN A 257 -4.26 -6.93 -10.74
N LEU A 258 -4.31 -8.20 -11.22
CA LEU A 258 -4.87 -8.51 -12.52
C LEU A 258 -6.39 -8.28 -12.55
N GLN A 259 -7.09 -8.73 -11.50
CA GLN A 259 -8.52 -8.48 -11.34
C GLN A 259 -8.83 -6.97 -11.25
N ALA A 260 -7.97 -6.19 -10.58
CA ALA A 260 -8.09 -4.73 -10.57
C ALA A 260 -7.95 -4.12 -11.97
N SER A 261 -7.01 -4.62 -12.79
CA SER A 261 -6.85 -4.18 -14.18
C SER A 261 -8.06 -4.55 -15.05
N GLU A 262 -8.72 -5.68 -14.80
CA GLU A 262 -9.97 -6.06 -15.47
C GLU A 262 -11.11 -5.08 -15.13
N GLN A 263 -11.21 -4.65 -13.87
CA GLN A 263 -12.18 -3.63 -13.46
C GLN A 263 -11.87 -2.26 -14.07
N ALA A 264 -10.58 -1.90 -14.21
CA ALA A 264 -10.17 -0.68 -14.90
C ALA A 264 -10.58 -0.69 -16.38
N GLU A 265 -10.39 -1.82 -17.09
CA GLU A 265 -10.86 -1.99 -18.47
C GLU A 265 -12.38 -1.86 -18.57
N GLN A 266 -13.12 -2.47 -17.63
CA GLN A 266 -14.58 -2.34 -17.58
C GLN A 266 -15.01 -0.89 -17.36
N ALA A 267 -14.34 -0.15 -16.48
CA ALA A 267 -14.62 1.27 -16.25
C ALA A 267 -14.39 2.10 -17.52
N ALA A 268 -13.32 1.82 -18.25
CA ALA A 268 -13.01 2.48 -19.52
C ALA A 268 -14.07 2.16 -20.62
N ASP A 269 -14.55 0.91 -20.70
CA ASP A 269 -15.64 0.51 -21.61
C ASP A 269 -16.95 1.24 -21.27
N GLN A 270 -17.30 1.33 -19.98
CA GLN A 270 -18.50 2.08 -19.58
C GLN A 270 -18.36 3.57 -19.87
N THR A 271 -17.16 4.14 -19.71
CA THR A 271 -16.86 5.53 -20.09
C THR A 271 -16.99 5.77 -21.59
N LEU A 272 -16.54 4.81 -22.40
CA LEU A 272 -16.77 4.85 -23.86
C LEU A 272 -18.28 4.85 -24.20
N LYS A 273 -19.06 3.99 -23.54
CA LYS A 273 -20.51 3.95 -23.70
C LYS A 273 -21.18 5.24 -23.24
N GLN A 274 -20.70 5.84 -22.15
CA GLN A 274 -21.15 7.15 -21.67
C GLN A 274 -20.94 8.23 -22.73
N HIS A 275 -19.77 8.33 -23.34
CA HIS A 275 -19.49 9.33 -24.37
C HIS A 275 -20.23 9.05 -25.67
N LYS A 276 -20.45 7.78 -26.05
CA LYS A 276 -21.35 7.42 -27.18
C LYS A 276 -22.78 7.86 -26.90
N ALA A 277 -23.26 7.73 -25.68
CA ALA A 277 -24.59 8.20 -25.25
C ALA A 277 -24.76 9.71 -25.36
N GLY A 278 -23.67 10.49 -25.44
CA GLY A 278 -23.72 11.92 -25.74
C GLY A 278 -24.30 12.30 -27.11
N HIS A 279 -24.53 11.34 -27.99
CA HIS A 279 -25.27 11.50 -29.25
C HIS A 279 -26.79 11.25 -29.09
N LEU A 280 -27.23 10.70 -27.95
CA LEU A 280 -28.63 10.37 -27.72
C LEU A 280 -29.39 11.56 -27.17
N PRO A 281 -30.72 11.64 -27.41
CA PRO A 281 -31.56 12.64 -26.75
C PRO A 281 -31.59 12.42 -25.23
N THR A 282 -31.81 13.50 -24.50
CA THR A 282 -32.01 13.50 -23.04
C THR A 282 -33.41 14.01 -22.73
N ILE A 283 -34.04 13.43 -21.69
CA ILE A 283 -35.37 13.83 -21.23
C ILE A 283 -35.30 14.08 -19.74
N ASP A 284 -35.70 15.28 -19.33
CA ASP A 284 -35.76 15.69 -17.93
C ASP A 284 -37.17 16.21 -17.60
N ALA A 285 -37.73 15.84 -16.46
CA ALA A 285 -38.89 16.50 -15.89
C ALA A 285 -38.41 17.73 -15.11
N VAL A 286 -38.99 18.89 -15.40
CA VAL A 286 -38.60 20.13 -14.79
C VAL A 286 -39.78 20.79 -14.12
N ALA A 287 -39.58 21.35 -12.93
CA ALA A 287 -40.55 22.18 -12.27
C ALA A 287 -39.81 23.43 -11.75
N SER A 288 -40.43 24.62 -11.94
CA SER A 288 -39.88 25.83 -11.41
C SER A 288 -40.94 26.61 -10.64
N TYR A 289 -40.48 27.23 -9.57
CA TYR A 289 -41.24 28.21 -8.81
C TYR A 289 -40.43 29.48 -8.69
N ARG A 290 -41.03 30.62 -9.05
CA ARG A 290 -40.41 31.93 -8.98
C ARG A 290 -41.37 32.88 -8.32
N LYS A 291 -40.90 33.63 -7.32
CA LYS A 291 -41.68 34.65 -6.63
C LYS A 291 -40.84 35.91 -6.46
N GLY A 292 -41.40 37.06 -6.82
CA GLY A 292 -40.71 38.33 -6.71
C GLY A 292 -41.66 39.50 -6.97
N ASP A 293 -41.11 40.69 -6.96
CA ASP A 293 -41.90 41.86 -7.39
C ASP A 293 -42.15 41.82 -8.90
N ASN A 294 -43.22 42.49 -9.33
CA ASN A 294 -43.67 42.51 -10.72
C ASN A 294 -42.60 43.00 -11.71
N ASP A 295 -41.75 43.90 -11.27
CA ASP A 295 -40.68 44.49 -12.08
C ASP A 295 -39.56 43.50 -12.37
N SER A 296 -39.21 42.62 -11.40
CA SER A 296 -38.21 41.59 -11.57
C SER A 296 -38.61 40.50 -12.58
N PHE A 297 -39.90 40.38 -12.92
CA PHE A 297 -40.38 39.40 -13.91
C PHE A 297 -40.46 39.96 -15.33
N GLY A 298 -40.22 41.27 -15.53
CA GLY A 298 -40.31 41.91 -16.84
C GLY A 298 -41.73 42.06 -17.37
N TYR A 299 -42.73 41.95 -16.52
CA TYR A 299 -44.13 42.15 -16.91
C TYR A 299 -44.53 43.62 -17.04
N SER A 300 -43.71 44.56 -16.58
CA SER A 300 -43.93 45.97 -16.76
C SER A 300 -43.50 46.37 -18.15
N ASN A 301 -44.38 47.09 -18.85
CA ASN A 301 -44.03 47.72 -20.12
C ASN A 301 -42.92 48.77 -19.87
N PRO A 302 -41.79 48.71 -20.56
CA PRO A 302 -40.71 49.68 -20.43
C PRO A 302 -41.17 51.14 -20.62
N THR A 303 -42.25 51.35 -21.34
CA THR A 303 -42.86 52.69 -21.58
C THR A 303 -43.73 53.14 -20.43
N ASP A 304 -44.29 52.26 -19.61
CA ASP A 304 -45.24 52.55 -18.51
C ASP A 304 -44.61 52.39 -17.13
N PHE A 305 -43.36 52.59 -17.02
CA PHE A 305 -42.62 52.51 -15.77
C PHE A 305 -43.29 53.33 -14.66
N GLY A 306 -44.01 52.68 -13.77
CA GLY A 306 -44.60 53.28 -12.57
C GLY A 306 -46.03 53.81 -12.70
N ARG A 307 -46.72 53.60 -13.82
CA ARG A 307 -48.13 53.99 -13.98
C ARG A 307 -49.14 52.84 -13.83
N ASN A 308 -48.79 51.58 -14.11
CA ASN A 308 -49.71 50.50 -13.90
C ASN A 308 -49.53 49.89 -12.50
N GLY A 309 -50.55 49.89 -11.74
CA GLY A 309 -50.63 49.61 -10.32
C GLY A 309 -50.33 48.20 -9.84
N TYR A 310 -49.50 47.43 -10.55
CA TYR A 310 -49.03 46.15 -10.10
C TYR A 310 -47.77 46.30 -9.24
N ARG A 311 -47.96 46.75 -8.00
CA ARG A 311 -46.91 46.80 -6.99
C ARG A 311 -46.82 45.50 -6.18
N ASP A 312 -47.56 44.48 -6.56
CA ASP A 312 -47.68 43.25 -5.82
C ASP A 312 -46.62 42.22 -6.25
N ASN A 313 -46.30 41.33 -5.31
CA ASN A 313 -45.46 40.17 -5.61
C ASN A 313 -46.18 39.23 -6.58
N VAL A 314 -45.48 38.81 -7.62
CA VAL A 314 -45.97 37.84 -8.58
C VAL A 314 -45.34 36.49 -8.24
N ALA A 315 -46.16 35.46 -8.22
CA ALA A 315 -45.68 34.06 -8.13
C ALA A 315 -45.99 33.34 -9.45
N GLN A 316 -45.00 32.68 -9.98
CA GLN A 316 -45.11 31.87 -11.19
C GLN A 316 -44.64 30.47 -10.89
N SER A 317 -45.39 29.48 -11.27
CA SER A 317 -45.02 28.08 -11.23
C SER A 317 -45.14 27.47 -12.62
N SER A 318 -44.20 26.62 -12.96
CA SER A 318 -44.23 25.82 -14.20
C SER A 318 -43.84 24.37 -13.91
N ILE A 319 -44.43 23.43 -14.64
CA ILE A 319 -44.04 22.06 -14.69
C ILE A 319 -44.05 21.60 -16.14
N GLY A 320 -43.04 20.83 -16.54
CA GLY A 320 -42.88 20.42 -17.92
C GLY A 320 -41.91 19.25 -18.09
N ILE A 321 -41.82 18.80 -19.30
CA ILE A 321 -40.82 17.83 -19.75
C ILE A 321 -39.93 18.56 -20.77
N GLU A 322 -38.63 18.49 -20.54
CA GLU A 322 -37.63 19.04 -21.44
C GLU A 322 -36.98 17.90 -22.23
N LEU A 323 -37.04 17.97 -23.56
CA LEU A 323 -36.36 17.07 -24.48
C LEU A 323 -35.22 17.85 -25.15
N ASN A 324 -33.99 17.41 -24.93
CA ASN A 324 -32.82 18.00 -25.61
C ASN A 324 -32.20 16.96 -26.57
N ILE A 325 -32.11 17.32 -27.85
CA ILE A 325 -31.54 16.49 -28.91
C ILE A 325 -30.27 17.18 -29.45
N PRO A 326 -29.06 16.66 -29.17
CA PRO A 326 -27.84 17.25 -29.68
C PRO A 326 -27.65 16.91 -31.16
N ILE A 327 -28.00 17.82 -32.07
CA ILE A 327 -27.90 17.60 -33.55
C ILE A 327 -26.44 17.76 -34.01
N TYR A 328 -25.76 18.82 -33.52
CA TYR A 328 -24.36 19.09 -33.88
C TYR A 328 -23.69 19.87 -32.76
N SER A 329 -22.56 19.37 -32.29
CA SER A 329 -21.78 19.93 -31.16
C SER A 329 -20.35 20.36 -31.60
N GLY A 330 -20.19 20.80 -32.84
CA GLY A 330 -18.88 21.25 -33.37
C GLY A 330 -17.81 20.15 -33.42
N GLY A 331 -18.22 18.86 -33.46
CA GLY A 331 -17.28 17.72 -33.46
C GLY A 331 -16.83 17.25 -32.07
N MET A 332 -17.19 17.96 -30.99
CA MET A 332 -16.74 17.64 -29.60
C MET A 332 -17.14 16.23 -29.19
N THR A 333 -18.40 15.83 -29.38
CA THR A 333 -18.87 14.50 -28.98
C THR A 333 -18.13 13.39 -29.75
N HIS A 334 -17.91 13.57 -31.04
CA HIS A 334 -17.14 12.65 -31.85
C HIS A 334 -15.69 12.51 -31.41
N SER A 335 -15.02 13.62 -31.05
CA SER A 335 -13.66 13.61 -30.53
C SER A 335 -13.57 12.93 -29.18
N LYS A 336 -14.54 13.16 -28.25
CA LYS A 336 -14.62 12.44 -26.96
C LYS A 336 -14.81 10.94 -27.12
N VAL A 337 -15.62 10.51 -28.09
CA VAL A 337 -15.76 9.07 -28.41
C VAL A 337 -14.44 8.49 -28.88
N LYS A 338 -13.73 9.17 -29.80
CA LYS A 338 -12.41 8.71 -30.28
C LYS A 338 -11.40 8.63 -29.13
N GLU A 339 -11.32 9.67 -28.29
CA GLU A 339 -10.46 9.64 -27.10
C GLU A 339 -10.78 8.43 -26.21
N SER A 340 -12.06 8.15 -25.97
CA SER A 340 -12.46 7.03 -25.12
C SER A 340 -12.16 5.67 -25.74
N VAL A 341 -12.14 5.55 -27.07
CA VAL A 341 -11.68 4.33 -27.77
C VAL A 341 -10.20 4.10 -27.49
N GLU A 342 -9.36 5.13 -27.63
CA GLU A 342 -7.92 5.02 -27.37
C GLU A 342 -7.64 4.74 -25.87
N ARG A 343 -8.43 5.33 -24.94
CA ARG A 343 -8.34 5.03 -23.50
C ARG A 343 -8.71 3.57 -23.19
N LEU A 344 -9.72 3.02 -23.85
CA LEU A 344 -10.06 1.60 -23.70
C LEU A 344 -8.94 0.70 -24.20
N LEU A 345 -8.38 0.97 -25.40
CA LEU A 345 -7.24 0.23 -25.95
C LEU A 345 -6.02 0.32 -25.03
N GLN A 346 -5.72 1.51 -24.52
CA GLN A 346 -4.67 1.71 -23.50
C GLN A 346 -4.89 0.80 -22.29
N SER A 347 -6.11 0.75 -21.74
CA SER A 347 -6.42 -0.08 -20.57
C SER A 347 -6.31 -1.58 -20.85
N GLN A 348 -6.61 -2.00 -22.10
CA GLN A 348 -6.43 -3.39 -22.55
C GLN A 348 -4.95 -3.78 -22.63
N ASP A 349 -4.12 -2.90 -23.18
CA ASP A 349 -2.67 -3.11 -23.26
C ASP A 349 -2.03 -3.13 -21.86
N GLU A 350 -2.43 -2.23 -20.95
CA GLU A 350 -1.98 -2.21 -19.57
C GLU A 350 -2.37 -3.50 -18.81
N LYS A 351 -3.58 -4.03 -19.05
CA LYS A 351 -3.99 -5.33 -18.48
C LYS A 351 -3.14 -6.48 -19.03
N GLU A 352 -2.86 -6.49 -20.33
CA GLU A 352 -2.02 -7.55 -20.93
C GLU A 352 -0.57 -7.47 -20.42
N ASP A 353 -0.01 -6.28 -20.27
CA ASP A 353 1.30 -6.08 -19.65
C ASP A 353 1.32 -6.60 -18.21
N ARG A 354 0.33 -6.24 -17.41
CA ARG A 354 0.17 -6.75 -16.03
C ARG A 354 0.05 -8.28 -16.01
N ARG A 355 -0.67 -8.88 -16.92
CA ARG A 355 -0.79 -10.33 -17.03
C ARG A 355 0.58 -10.98 -17.30
N ARG A 356 1.37 -10.41 -18.21
CA ARG A 356 2.73 -10.91 -18.52
C ARG A 356 3.67 -10.78 -17.32
N GLU A 357 3.62 -9.66 -16.64
CA GLU A 357 4.38 -9.44 -15.40
C GLU A 357 4.05 -10.48 -14.33
N ILE A 358 2.76 -10.74 -14.09
CA ILE A 358 2.30 -11.74 -13.11
C ILE A 358 2.76 -13.15 -13.48
N VAL A 359 2.68 -13.53 -14.75
CA VAL A 359 3.18 -14.81 -15.24
C VAL A 359 4.69 -14.94 -15.01
N LEU A 360 5.46 -13.89 -15.29
CA LEU A 360 6.90 -13.85 -15.05
C LEU A 360 7.21 -13.99 -13.56
N ASN A 361 6.50 -13.23 -12.70
CA ASN A 361 6.70 -13.23 -11.25
C ASN A 361 6.37 -14.59 -10.63
N ALA A 362 5.28 -15.24 -11.04
CA ALA A 362 4.92 -16.57 -10.57
C ALA A 362 5.98 -17.62 -10.95
N ARG A 363 6.49 -17.59 -12.19
CA ARG A 363 7.57 -18.49 -12.63
C ARG A 363 8.88 -18.24 -11.90
N ASN A 364 9.23 -16.97 -11.68
CA ASN A 364 10.44 -16.60 -10.96
C ASN A 364 10.37 -17.06 -9.50
N ALA A 365 9.26 -16.79 -8.81
CA ALA A 365 9.07 -17.19 -7.43
C ALA A 365 9.10 -18.72 -7.27
N PHE A 366 8.44 -19.47 -8.16
CA PHE A 366 8.51 -20.95 -8.15
C PHE A 366 9.94 -21.47 -8.33
N ARG A 367 10.72 -20.89 -9.25
CA ARG A 367 12.13 -21.26 -9.44
C ARG A 367 12.98 -20.87 -8.24
N GLY A 368 12.70 -19.70 -7.63
CA GLY A 368 13.36 -19.25 -6.40
C GLY A 368 13.26 -20.30 -5.30
N VAL A 369 12.03 -20.70 -4.95
CA VAL A 369 11.79 -21.71 -3.90
C VAL A 369 12.54 -23.02 -4.17
N ASN A 370 12.52 -23.55 -5.39
CA ASN A 370 13.23 -24.80 -5.72
C ASN A 370 14.76 -24.63 -5.65
N THR A 371 15.27 -23.44 -6.01
CA THR A 371 16.69 -23.12 -5.86
C THR A 371 17.09 -23.07 -4.38
N ASP A 372 16.29 -22.45 -3.54
CA ASP A 372 16.54 -22.33 -2.09
C ASP A 372 16.57 -23.69 -1.41
N ILE A 373 15.68 -24.60 -1.79
CA ILE A 373 15.67 -25.98 -1.30
C ILE A 373 17.02 -26.66 -1.57
N ALA A 374 17.52 -26.56 -2.81
CA ALA A 374 18.80 -27.14 -3.20
C ALA A 374 19.98 -26.44 -2.47
N GLN A 375 19.91 -25.11 -2.29
CA GLN A 375 20.94 -24.36 -1.57
C GLN A 375 20.98 -24.76 -0.09
N ILE A 376 19.85 -24.84 0.60
CA ILE A 376 19.79 -25.24 2.02
C ILE A 376 20.46 -26.60 2.21
N ALA A 377 20.15 -27.59 1.38
CA ALA A 377 20.76 -28.92 1.46
C ALA A 377 22.29 -28.88 1.25
N SER A 378 22.76 -28.17 0.21
CA SER A 378 24.18 -28.02 -0.10
C SER A 378 24.95 -27.25 0.97
N ARG A 379 24.37 -26.14 1.48
CA ARG A 379 24.98 -25.31 2.54
C ARG A 379 25.12 -26.06 3.86
N ARG A 380 24.10 -26.87 4.21
CA ARG A 380 24.17 -27.75 5.40
C ARG A 380 25.36 -28.72 5.32
N GLN A 381 25.56 -29.35 4.17
CA GLN A 381 26.72 -30.22 3.96
C GLN A 381 28.03 -29.42 3.98
N GLY A 382 28.02 -28.20 3.44
CA GLY A 382 29.14 -27.25 3.46
C GLY A 382 29.61 -26.93 4.89
N ILE A 383 28.69 -26.77 5.86
CA ILE A 383 29.05 -26.52 7.26
C ILE A 383 29.83 -27.71 7.82
N VAL A 384 29.36 -28.94 7.59
CA VAL A 384 30.04 -30.17 8.06
C VAL A 384 31.47 -30.26 7.48
N SER A 385 31.62 -29.94 6.19
CA SER A 385 32.94 -29.95 5.53
C SER A 385 33.87 -28.85 6.05
N ALA A 386 33.34 -27.63 6.23
CA ALA A 386 34.11 -26.52 6.76
C ALA A 386 34.59 -26.75 8.20
N ARG A 387 33.71 -27.34 9.06
CA ARG A 387 34.08 -27.70 10.44
C ARG A 387 35.23 -28.71 10.46
N LYS A 388 35.15 -29.76 9.64
CA LYS A 388 36.23 -30.73 9.52
C LYS A 388 37.51 -30.11 9.00
N SER A 389 37.41 -29.12 8.12
CA SER A 389 38.60 -28.39 7.65
C SER A 389 39.24 -27.57 8.77
N VAL A 390 38.48 -26.93 9.64
CA VAL A 390 39.01 -26.24 10.84
C VAL A 390 39.73 -27.24 11.74
N GLU A 391 39.09 -28.37 12.07
CA GLU A 391 39.67 -29.43 12.92
C GLU A 391 40.99 -29.96 12.33
N ALA A 392 41.01 -30.25 11.03
CA ALA A 392 42.23 -30.75 10.35
C ALA A 392 43.38 -29.74 10.30
N ASN A 393 43.06 -28.46 10.04
CA ASN A 393 44.08 -27.41 10.04
C ASN A 393 44.62 -27.17 11.47
N GLN A 394 43.75 -27.22 12.50
CA GLN A 394 44.21 -27.11 13.89
C GLN A 394 45.20 -28.20 14.26
N VAL A 395 44.85 -29.48 13.97
CA VAL A 395 45.76 -30.61 14.17
C VAL A 395 47.07 -30.41 13.37
N GLY A 396 47.00 -29.92 12.13
CA GLY A 396 48.16 -29.60 11.29
C GLY A 396 49.10 -28.55 11.91
N VAL A 397 48.56 -27.53 12.54
CA VAL A 397 49.33 -26.52 13.29
C VAL A 397 49.98 -27.12 14.54
N ASP A 398 49.22 -28.00 15.27
CA ASP A 398 49.75 -28.64 16.49
C ASP A 398 50.93 -29.54 16.23
N ILE A 399 50.99 -30.20 15.06
CA ILE A 399 52.11 -31.08 14.63
C ILE A 399 53.14 -30.35 13.75
N GLY A 400 52.98 -29.02 13.52
CA GLY A 400 53.91 -28.20 12.77
C GLY A 400 53.86 -28.36 11.23
N SER A 401 52.84 -29.05 10.68
CA SER A 401 52.68 -29.26 9.22
C SER A 401 51.86 -28.18 8.52
N ARG A 402 51.21 -27.29 9.28
CA ARG A 402 50.41 -26.14 8.79
C ARG A 402 50.77 -24.90 9.57
N ASN A 403 50.44 -23.73 8.99
CA ASN A 403 50.59 -22.45 9.67
C ASN A 403 49.26 -21.96 10.27
N ILE A 404 49.32 -20.98 11.16
CA ILE A 404 48.14 -20.41 11.82
C ILE A 404 47.19 -19.75 10.82
N ALA A 405 47.74 -19.18 9.72
CA ALA A 405 46.92 -18.52 8.70
C ALA A 405 45.95 -19.49 8.01
N ASP A 406 46.31 -20.79 7.90
CA ASP A 406 45.44 -21.82 7.37
C ASP A 406 44.22 -22.05 8.30
N VAL A 407 44.42 -22.08 9.64
CA VAL A 407 43.37 -22.18 10.63
C VAL A 407 42.45 -20.95 10.61
N LEU A 408 43.04 -19.74 10.60
CA LEU A 408 42.27 -18.49 10.53
C LEU A 408 41.38 -18.41 9.27
N THR A 409 41.93 -18.89 8.14
CA THR A 409 41.20 -18.94 6.87
C THR A 409 40.03 -19.97 6.95
N ALA A 410 40.30 -21.16 7.49
CA ALA A 410 39.27 -22.18 7.66
C ALA A 410 38.15 -21.74 8.62
N GLN A 411 38.48 -21.05 9.71
CA GLN A 411 37.51 -20.47 10.64
C GLN A 411 36.61 -19.43 9.98
N ARG A 412 37.18 -18.46 9.25
CA ARG A 412 36.37 -17.48 8.49
C ARG A 412 35.44 -18.17 7.50
N GLN A 413 35.93 -19.20 6.79
CA GLN A 413 35.12 -19.98 5.85
C GLN A 413 33.97 -20.70 6.56
N LEU A 414 34.18 -21.28 7.74
CA LEU A 414 33.14 -21.93 8.52
C LEU A 414 32.00 -20.94 8.86
N TYR A 415 32.33 -19.81 9.47
CA TYR A 415 31.30 -18.83 9.85
C TYR A 415 30.63 -18.17 8.63
N SER A 416 31.32 -18.03 7.50
CA SER A 416 30.70 -17.60 6.24
C SER A 416 29.65 -18.60 5.76
N VAL A 417 29.95 -19.89 5.73
CA VAL A 417 29.01 -20.95 5.29
C VAL A 417 27.81 -21.05 6.25
N VAL A 418 28.02 -20.86 7.56
CA VAL A 418 26.93 -20.82 8.54
C VAL A 418 25.96 -19.66 8.26
N ARG A 419 26.49 -18.47 8.04
CA ARG A 419 25.67 -17.29 7.66
C ARG A 419 24.89 -17.55 6.36
N GLU A 420 25.54 -18.10 5.35
CA GLU A 420 24.92 -18.42 4.08
C GLU A 420 23.83 -19.50 4.20
N TYR A 421 24.00 -20.48 5.07
CA TYR A 421 22.97 -21.47 5.37
C TYR A 421 21.73 -20.83 6.01
N ASN A 422 21.90 -19.98 7.02
CA ASN A 422 20.80 -19.28 7.67
C ASN A 422 20.09 -18.33 6.69
N ASN A 423 20.85 -17.61 5.84
CA ASN A 423 20.28 -16.78 4.78
C ASN A 423 19.39 -17.58 3.83
N ALA A 424 19.87 -18.73 3.33
CA ALA A 424 19.10 -19.58 2.42
C ALA A 424 17.78 -20.07 3.05
N ARG A 425 17.76 -20.32 4.38
CA ARG A 425 16.53 -20.71 5.10
C ARG A 425 15.51 -19.56 5.13
N TYR A 426 15.96 -18.34 5.39
CA TYR A 426 15.07 -17.17 5.38
C TYR A 426 14.61 -16.82 3.97
N ASP A 427 15.48 -16.96 2.96
CA ASP A 427 15.13 -16.77 1.55
C ASP A 427 14.04 -17.77 1.12
N TYR A 428 14.16 -19.04 1.49
CA TYR A 428 13.13 -20.05 1.24
C TYR A 428 11.76 -19.66 1.81
N ILE A 429 11.71 -19.16 3.04
CA ILE A 429 10.45 -18.72 3.66
C ILE A 429 9.86 -17.53 2.90
N ILE A 430 10.69 -16.52 2.62
CA ILE A 430 10.27 -15.31 1.92
C ILE A 430 9.81 -15.63 0.49
N ASP A 431 10.53 -16.50 -0.23
CA ASP A 431 10.19 -16.86 -1.61
C ASP A 431 8.93 -17.74 -1.70
N ASN A 432 8.64 -18.58 -0.69
CA ASN A 432 7.34 -19.23 -0.57
C ASN A 432 6.19 -18.22 -0.38
N LEU A 433 6.36 -17.20 0.45
CA LEU A 433 5.36 -16.15 0.64
C LEU A 433 5.19 -15.31 -0.64
N LYS A 434 6.29 -14.99 -1.34
CA LYS A 434 6.25 -14.32 -2.65
C LYS A 434 5.51 -15.14 -3.70
N LEU A 435 5.73 -16.47 -3.73
CA LEU A 435 5.03 -17.37 -4.63
C LEU A 435 3.52 -17.33 -4.39
N LYS A 436 3.09 -17.41 -3.12
CA LYS A 436 1.69 -17.29 -2.73
C LYS A 436 1.10 -15.90 -3.04
N GLN A 437 1.87 -14.84 -2.84
CA GLN A 437 1.45 -13.49 -3.22
C GLN A 437 1.30 -13.35 -4.75
N ALA A 438 2.26 -13.83 -5.54
CA ALA A 438 2.18 -13.82 -6.99
C ALA A 438 0.97 -14.61 -7.50
N ALA A 439 0.66 -15.72 -6.85
CA ALA A 439 -0.54 -16.53 -7.12
C ALA A 439 -1.85 -15.88 -6.63
N GLY A 440 -1.79 -14.80 -5.83
CA GLY A 440 -2.96 -14.16 -5.23
C GLY A 440 -3.57 -14.91 -4.04
N THR A 441 -2.87 -15.93 -3.53
CA THR A 441 -3.35 -16.83 -2.47
C THR A 441 -2.75 -16.54 -1.09
N LEU A 442 -1.84 -15.57 -0.98
CA LEU A 442 -1.24 -15.22 0.31
C LEU A 442 -2.29 -14.72 1.29
N SER A 443 -2.32 -15.32 2.48
CA SER A 443 -3.27 -15.03 3.54
C SER A 443 -2.57 -14.88 4.90
N VAL A 444 -3.31 -14.40 5.90
CA VAL A 444 -2.84 -14.35 7.30
C VAL A 444 -2.59 -15.75 7.86
N ASP A 445 -3.32 -16.76 7.39
CA ASP A 445 -3.14 -18.15 7.84
C ASP A 445 -1.77 -18.71 7.44
N ASP A 446 -1.16 -18.19 6.38
CA ASP A 446 0.22 -18.54 6.01
C ASP A 446 1.22 -18.05 7.06
N LEU A 447 1.05 -16.80 7.54
CA LEU A 447 1.87 -16.28 8.64
C LEU A 447 1.64 -17.05 9.95
N LYS A 448 0.40 -17.43 10.22
CA LYS A 448 0.04 -18.25 11.37
C LYS A 448 0.68 -19.63 11.31
N SER A 449 0.70 -20.26 10.15
CA SER A 449 1.36 -21.56 9.92
C SER A 449 2.88 -21.47 10.16
N LEU A 450 3.51 -20.36 9.76
CA LEU A 450 4.93 -20.10 10.02
C LEU A 450 5.19 -19.83 11.51
N SER A 451 4.28 -19.18 12.22
CA SER A 451 4.45 -18.85 13.65
C SER A 451 4.56 -20.10 14.53
N VAL A 452 4.03 -21.25 14.11
CA VAL A 452 4.16 -22.55 14.83
C VAL A 452 5.62 -23.00 14.94
N TYR A 453 6.46 -22.62 13.98
CA TYR A 453 7.89 -22.98 13.96
C TYR A 453 8.77 -21.94 14.65
N LEU A 454 8.19 -20.83 15.15
CA LEU A 454 8.91 -19.83 15.89
C LEU A 454 9.08 -20.24 17.37
N LYS A 455 10.26 -19.97 17.90
CA LYS A 455 10.62 -20.21 19.31
C LYS A 455 10.63 -18.89 20.07
N GLN A 456 9.87 -18.79 21.15
CA GLN A 456 9.86 -17.62 22.03
C GLN A 456 11.16 -17.46 22.82
N ASP A 457 11.79 -18.56 23.19
CA ASP A 457 13.06 -18.62 23.93
C ASP A 457 14.28 -18.69 23.00
N TYR A 458 14.19 -18.12 21.82
CA TYR A 458 15.27 -18.07 20.83
C TYR A 458 16.43 -17.20 21.35
N VAL A 459 17.61 -17.82 21.42
CA VAL A 459 18.87 -17.15 21.77
C VAL A 459 19.79 -17.27 20.56
N PRO A 460 20.04 -16.19 19.80
CA PRO A 460 20.85 -16.26 18.58
C PRO A 460 22.20 -16.92 18.78
N GLU A 461 22.91 -16.64 19.88
CA GLU A 461 24.23 -17.19 20.19
C GLU A 461 24.23 -18.72 20.39
N ARG A 462 23.10 -19.30 20.83
CA ARG A 462 22.92 -20.74 21.02
C ARG A 462 22.33 -21.42 19.77
N ASP A 463 21.37 -20.74 19.15
CA ASP A 463 20.48 -21.38 18.17
C ASP A 463 20.84 -21.05 16.71
N PHE A 464 21.90 -20.26 16.42
CA PHE A 464 22.30 -19.92 15.05
C PHE A 464 22.94 -21.08 14.27
N LEU A 465 23.44 -22.11 14.98
CA LEU A 465 23.99 -23.32 14.39
C LEU A 465 22.93 -24.42 14.27
N PRO A 466 22.91 -25.18 13.18
CA PRO A 466 22.02 -26.32 13.07
C PRO A 466 22.42 -27.44 14.05
N PRO A 467 21.44 -28.17 14.63
CA PRO A 467 21.75 -29.27 15.55
C PRO A 467 22.55 -30.38 14.86
N GLY A 468 23.55 -30.88 15.57
CA GLY A 468 24.44 -31.95 15.08
C GLY A 468 25.60 -31.47 14.21
N VAL A 469 25.86 -30.21 14.18
CA VAL A 469 27.01 -29.58 13.47
C VAL A 469 27.94 -28.88 14.45
#